data_ba3d340efd28ae5e788eee2cdcc715f7
#
_entry.id   ba3d340efd28ae5e788eee2cdcc715f7
#
_cell.length_a   1.000
_cell.length_b   1.000
_cell.length_c   1.000
_cell.angle_alpha   90.00
_cell.angle_beta   90.00
_cell.angle_gamma   90.00
#
_symmetry.space_group_name_H-M   'P 1'
#
loop_
_entity.id
_entity.type
_entity.pdbx_description
1 polymer ?
#
loop_
_entity_poly.entity_id
_entity_poly.type
_entity_poly.pdbx_seq_one_letter_code
_entity_poly.pdbx_strand_id
1 'polypeptide(L)'
;MYADESMIKIKHEVLYEVAKLAWAGELEAKRDNIAVELIPGPQAKFRCCIYKEREIIRQRVRLAEGKSAGPVDDGNVIQVISSACEDCPISSYTVTENCQNCLGKACINACKFGAIEPGRTRSHIDSTKCKECGKCAQACPYNAIAHLQRPCKASCPVDAISYNEYGITVIDEEKCIRCGKCIHSCPFGAIGSKTFIVSVIEAIKAGKHVYAMAAPATEGQFGADITMASWKKAMKELGFEDFYDVGLGGDMTAAYEAQEWAEAYKEGKKKVTSCCPAFVNMVRKHYPELADCVSTTVSPMCAVSRLIKARDPEACLLYTSDAADDLTRVD
;
A
#
# COMPACT_ATOMS: atom_id res chain seq x y z
N MET A 1 -6.00 -3.13 14.20
CA MET A 1 -5.89 -4.34 13.33
C MET A 1 -4.41 -4.67 13.26
N TYR A 2 -4.00 -5.72 13.94
CA TYR A 2 -2.59 -6.08 14.01
C TYR A 2 -2.20 -6.71 12.68
N ALA A 3 -1.29 -6.05 11.93
CA ALA A 3 -0.56 -6.75 10.90
C ALA A 3 0.19 -7.89 11.59
N ASP A 4 0.06 -9.09 11.07
CA ASP A 4 0.73 -10.26 11.64
C ASP A 4 2.24 -9.96 11.73
N GLU A 5 2.81 -10.06 12.94
CA GLU A 5 4.23 -9.82 13.20
C GLU A 5 5.13 -10.61 12.24
N SER A 6 4.70 -11.79 11.84
CA SER A 6 5.42 -12.64 10.89
C SER A 6 5.54 -11.99 9.50
N MET A 7 4.50 -11.29 9.04
CA MET A 7 4.50 -10.63 7.74
C MET A 7 5.35 -9.35 7.74
N ILE A 8 5.30 -8.58 8.82
CA ILE A 8 6.16 -7.40 9.00
C ILE A 8 7.62 -7.85 9.03
N LYS A 9 7.91 -8.92 9.76
CA LYS A 9 9.25 -9.50 9.87
C LYS A 9 9.80 -9.92 8.50
N ILE A 10 9.01 -10.65 7.69
CA ILE A 10 9.43 -11.06 6.34
C ILE A 10 9.71 -9.84 5.45
N LYS A 11 8.86 -8.79 5.50
CA LYS A 11 9.11 -7.56 4.75
C LYS A 11 10.43 -6.91 5.18
N HIS A 12 10.66 -6.82 6.47
CA HIS A 12 11.88 -6.25 7.04
C HIS A 12 13.12 -7.06 6.64
N GLU A 13 13.08 -8.39 6.76
CA GLU A 13 14.20 -9.28 6.40
C GLU A 13 14.59 -9.11 4.91
N VAL A 14 13.61 -9.02 4.02
CA VAL A 14 13.88 -8.79 2.59
C VAL A 14 14.53 -7.43 2.37
N LEU A 15 13.98 -6.35 2.96
CA LEU A 15 14.55 -5.01 2.82
C LEU A 15 15.97 -4.94 3.39
N TYR A 16 16.21 -5.59 4.52
CA TYR A 16 17.52 -5.65 5.17
C TYR A 16 18.57 -6.35 4.28
N GLU A 17 18.26 -7.54 3.74
CA GLU A 17 19.21 -8.26 2.89
C GLU A 17 19.47 -7.52 1.55
N VAL A 18 18.43 -6.91 0.97
CA VAL A 18 18.60 -6.07 -0.23
C VAL A 18 19.52 -4.87 0.08
N ALA A 19 19.27 -4.16 1.18
CA ALA A 19 20.10 -3.02 1.58
C ALA A 19 21.56 -3.43 1.85
N LYS A 20 21.76 -4.52 2.58
CA LYS A 20 23.09 -5.08 2.90
C LYS A 20 23.89 -5.42 1.64
N LEU A 21 23.25 -6.10 0.67
CA LEU A 21 23.89 -6.44 -0.60
C LEU A 21 24.14 -5.20 -1.47
N ALA A 22 23.26 -4.20 -1.44
CA ALA A 22 23.45 -2.94 -2.14
C ALA A 22 24.65 -2.15 -1.58
N TRP A 23 24.79 -2.08 -0.25
CA TRP A 23 25.96 -1.49 0.40
C TRP A 23 27.26 -2.22 0.02
N ALA A 24 27.23 -3.56 -0.03
CA ALA A 24 28.37 -4.37 -0.44
C ALA A 24 28.70 -4.26 -1.93
N GLY A 25 27.78 -3.76 -2.76
CA GLY A 25 27.92 -3.75 -4.23
C GLY A 25 27.71 -5.12 -4.87
N GLU A 26 27.08 -6.06 -4.17
CA GLU A 26 26.90 -7.44 -4.58
C GLU A 26 25.44 -7.79 -4.95
N LEU A 27 24.55 -6.80 -4.92
CA LEU A 27 23.11 -7.04 -5.08
C LEU A 27 22.79 -7.73 -6.42
N GLU A 28 23.36 -7.27 -7.51
CA GLU A 28 23.07 -7.82 -8.84
C GLU A 28 23.51 -9.27 -9.00
N ALA A 29 24.62 -9.64 -8.36
CA ALA A 29 25.17 -10.99 -8.41
C ALA A 29 24.44 -11.96 -7.45
N LYS A 30 23.89 -11.47 -6.32
CA LYS A 30 23.39 -12.32 -5.24
C LYS A 30 21.88 -12.17 -4.97
N ARG A 31 21.18 -11.26 -5.64
CA ARG A 31 19.73 -11.01 -5.38
C ARG A 31 18.86 -12.26 -5.46
N ASP A 32 19.17 -13.18 -6.39
CA ASP A 32 18.39 -14.40 -6.56
C ASP A 32 18.59 -15.40 -5.42
N ASN A 33 19.71 -15.29 -4.68
CA ASN A 33 20.02 -16.12 -3.53
C ASN A 33 19.20 -15.71 -2.29
N ILE A 34 18.79 -14.46 -2.16
CA ILE A 34 18.01 -13.95 -1.01
C ILE A 34 16.82 -14.85 -0.72
N ALA A 35 16.08 -15.27 -1.76
CA ALA A 35 14.92 -16.12 -1.59
C ALA A 35 15.27 -17.52 -1.01
N VAL A 36 16.44 -18.04 -1.34
CA VAL A 36 16.92 -19.34 -0.84
C VAL A 36 17.48 -19.21 0.57
N GLU A 37 18.19 -18.13 0.85
CA GLU A 37 18.76 -17.85 2.18
C GLU A 37 17.68 -17.60 3.22
N LEU A 38 16.64 -16.83 2.89
CA LEU A 38 15.49 -16.59 3.79
C LEU A 38 14.60 -17.83 3.95
N ILE A 39 14.46 -18.63 2.89
CA ILE A 39 13.65 -19.87 2.88
C ILE A 39 14.53 -21.06 2.46
N PRO A 40 15.38 -21.57 3.34
CA PRO A 40 16.33 -22.63 2.99
C PRO A 40 15.64 -23.98 2.72
N GLY A 41 14.44 -24.23 3.31
CA GLY A 41 13.75 -25.50 3.20
C GLY A 41 14.30 -26.55 4.18
N PRO A 42 13.89 -27.82 4.04
CA PRO A 42 12.97 -28.37 3.03
C PRO A 42 11.49 -28.06 3.29
N GLN A 43 11.16 -27.56 4.50
CA GLN A 43 9.79 -27.25 4.90
C GLN A 43 9.44 -25.80 4.60
N ALA A 44 8.19 -25.58 4.16
CA ALA A 44 7.61 -24.26 4.02
C ALA A 44 7.38 -23.60 5.39
N LYS A 45 7.54 -22.27 5.48
CA LYS A 45 7.41 -21.51 6.73
C LYS A 45 6.03 -20.86 6.90
N PHE A 46 5.43 -20.36 5.81
CA PHE A 46 4.21 -19.56 5.87
C PHE A 46 3.20 -19.83 4.71
N ARG A 47 3.53 -20.69 3.75
CA ARG A 47 2.68 -21.07 2.61
C ARG A 47 2.69 -22.58 2.38
N CYS A 48 1.95 -23.00 1.35
CA CYS A 48 1.78 -24.41 1.00
C CYS A 48 3.08 -25.12 0.61
N CYS A 49 4.05 -24.40 0.03
CA CYS A 49 5.31 -25.00 -0.39
C CYS A 49 6.44 -23.94 -0.48
N ILE A 50 7.69 -24.43 -0.39
CA ILE A 50 8.88 -23.58 -0.43
C ILE A 50 9.06 -22.84 -1.76
N TYR A 51 8.60 -23.40 -2.87
CA TYR A 51 8.73 -22.77 -4.19
C TYR A 51 7.85 -21.53 -4.29
N LYS A 52 6.61 -21.60 -3.79
CA LYS A 52 5.70 -20.46 -3.70
C LYS A 52 6.26 -19.39 -2.76
N GLU A 53 6.78 -19.77 -1.61
CA GLU A 53 7.40 -18.85 -0.66
C GLU A 53 8.59 -18.13 -1.27
N ARG A 54 9.50 -18.86 -1.92
CA ARG A 54 10.65 -18.27 -2.59
C ARG A 54 10.23 -17.31 -3.72
N GLU A 55 9.17 -17.64 -4.47
CA GLU A 55 8.67 -16.72 -5.50
C GLU A 55 8.09 -15.44 -4.90
N ILE A 56 7.35 -15.55 -3.80
CA ILE A 56 6.86 -14.37 -3.05
C ILE A 56 8.04 -13.50 -2.60
N ILE A 57 9.12 -14.10 -2.09
CA ILE A 57 10.33 -13.36 -1.68
C ILE A 57 10.98 -12.70 -2.91
N ARG A 58 11.12 -13.38 -4.06
CA ARG A 58 11.68 -12.77 -5.29
C ARG A 58 10.90 -11.55 -5.74
N GLN A 59 9.56 -11.64 -5.73
CA GLN A 59 8.71 -10.50 -6.08
C GLN A 59 8.87 -9.35 -5.08
N ARG A 60 9.07 -9.62 -3.79
CA ARG A 60 9.38 -8.61 -2.78
C ARG A 60 10.76 -7.99 -2.97
N VAL A 61 11.76 -8.77 -3.36
CA VAL A 61 13.11 -8.26 -3.70
C VAL A 61 13.01 -7.27 -4.86
N ARG A 62 12.22 -7.56 -5.90
CA ARG A 62 11.96 -6.60 -6.98
C ARG A 62 11.37 -5.29 -6.49
N LEU A 63 10.37 -5.36 -5.58
CA LEU A 63 9.81 -4.15 -4.98
C LEU A 63 10.84 -3.38 -4.16
N ALA A 64 11.72 -4.07 -3.44
CA ALA A 64 12.81 -3.47 -2.69
C ALA A 64 13.85 -2.79 -3.59
N GLU A 65 14.04 -3.27 -4.81
CA GLU A 65 14.86 -2.65 -5.86
C GLU A 65 14.15 -1.48 -6.60
N GLY A 66 12.90 -1.15 -6.26
CA GLY A 66 12.10 -0.14 -6.97
C GLY A 66 11.46 -0.63 -8.27
N LYS A 67 11.51 -1.93 -8.54
CA LYS A 67 10.94 -2.57 -9.75
C LYS A 67 9.51 -3.06 -9.49
N SER A 68 8.76 -3.33 -10.54
CA SER A 68 7.45 -3.98 -10.43
C SER A 68 7.57 -5.43 -9.91
N ALA A 69 6.57 -5.90 -9.19
CA ALA A 69 6.51 -7.28 -8.69
C ALA A 69 6.53 -8.30 -9.84
N GLY A 70 5.82 -8.00 -10.92
CA GLY A 70 5.80 -8.79 -12.15
C GLY A 70 6.99 -8.53 -13.08
N PRO A 71 7.07 -9.25 -14.21
CA PRO A 71 8.17 -9.13 -15.17
C PRO A 71 8.13 -7.84 -16.00
N VAL A 72 6.96 -7.20 -16.11
CA VAL A 72 6.75 -5.96 -16.86
C VAL A 72 6.58 -4.82 -15.86
N ASP A 73 7.27 -3.72 -16.09
CA ASP A 73 7.07 -2.51 -15.28
C ASP A 73 5.83 -1.77 -15.79
N ASP A 74 4.86 -1.62 -14.89
CA ASP A 74 3.59 -0.92 -15.15
C ASP A 74 3.61 0.54 -14.67
N GLY A 75 4.75 1.02 -14.17
CA GLY A 75 4.91 2.38 -13.65
C GLY A 75 4.21 2.64 -12.31
N ASN A 76 3.42 1.70 -11.80
CA ASN A 76 2.65 1.87 -10.57
C ASN A 76 3.55 1.72 -9.33
N VAL A 77 3.34 2.56 -8.34
CA VAL A 77 4.05 2.45 -7.05
C VAL A 77 3.46 1.35 -6.18
N ILE A 78 2.12 1.23 -6.16
CA ILE A 78 1.44 0.15 -5.43
C ILE A 78 1.37 -1.07 -6.33
N GLN A 79 1.93 -2.17 -5.87
CA GLN A 79 2.13 -3.39 -6.62
C GLN A 79 1.44 -4.59 -5.99
N VAL A 80 1.01 -5.55 -6.82
CA VAL A 80 0.42 -6.81 -6.38
C VAL A 80 1.40 -7.95 -6.61
N ILE A 81 1.77 -8.64 -5.54
CA ILE A 81 2.54 -9.88 -5.56
C ILE A 81 1.59 -11.01 -5.94
N SER A 82 1.55 -11.37 -7.20
CA SER A 82 0.58 -12.32 -7.74
C SER A 82 0.64 -13.68 -7.04
N SER A 83 1.83 -14.21 -6.80
CA SER A 83 2.05 -15.47 -6.11
C SER A 83 1.53 -15.49 -4.65
N ALA A 84 1.34 -14.32 -4.03
CA ALA A 84 0.75 -14.19 -2.70
C ALA A 84 -0.76 -13.92 -2.72
N CYS A 85 -1.30 -13.46 -3.85
CA CYS A 85 -2.70 -13.01 -3.98
C CYS A 85 -3.71 -14.13 -4.27
N GLU A 86 -3.27 -15.34 -4.60
CA GLU A 86 -4.10 -16.44 -5.09
C GLU A 86 -5.03 -17.08 -4.04
N ASP A 87 -4.76 -16.91 -2.74
CA ASP A 87 -5.43 -17.67 -1.68
C ASP A 87 -6.72 -17.03 -1.14
N CYS A 88 -7.12 -15.87 -1.66
CA CYS A 88 -8.38 -15.25 -1.28
C CYS A 88 -9.56 -15.85 -2.05
N PRO A 89 -10.73 -16.04 -1.43
CA PRO A 89 -11.92 -16.54 -2.13
C PRO A 89 -12.33 -15.61 -3.28
N ILE A 90 -12.68 -16.20 -4.42
CA ILE A 90 -13.07 -15.44 -5.63
C ILE A 90 -14.50 -14.92 -5.51
N SER A 91 -15.39 -15.69 -4.84
CA SER A 91 -16.79 -15.34 -4.67
C SER A 91 -17.02 -14.53 -3.40
N SER A 92 -17.82 -13.46 -3.50
CA SER A 92 -18.20 -12.66 -2.35
C SER A 92 -19.25 -13.36 -1.46
N TYR A 93 -20.09 -14.22 -2.03
CA TYR A 93 -21.04 -15.04 -1.28
C TYR A 93 -20.67 -16.50 -1.35
N THR A 94 -20.58 -17.15 -0.20
CA THR A 94 -20.25 -18.58 -0.10
C THR A 94 -21.18 -19.30 0.86
N VAL A 95 -21.49 -20.55 0.56
CA VAL A 95 -22.27 -21.42 1.45
C VAL A 95 -21.34 -22.09 2.44
N THR A 96 -21.55 -21.82 3.72
CA THR A 96 -20.73 -22.34 4.83
C THR A 96 -21.17 -23.73 5.26
N GLU A 97 -20.44 -24.34 6.17
CA GLU A 97 -20.76 -25.63 6.82
C GLU A 97 -22.09 -25.60 7.60
N ASN A 98 -22.62 -24.43 7.96
CA ASN A 98 -23.91 -24.28 8.63
C ASN A 98 -25.11 -24.66 7.74
N CYS A 99 -24.89 -24.94 6.44
CA CYS A 99 -25.95 -25.28 5.52
C CYS A 99 -26.54 -26.68 5.84
N GLN A 100 -27.82 -26.71 6.19
CA GLN A 100 -28.56 -27.92 6.53
C GLN A 100 -29.21 -28.61 5.28
N ASN A 101 -28.87 -28.15 4.08
CA ASN A 101 -29.48 -28.64 2.84
C ASN A 101 -31.02 -28.75 2.91
N CYS A 102 -31.68 -27.78 3.52
CA CYS A 102 -33.10 -27.80 3.89
C CYS A 102 -34.03 -28.02 2.69
N LEU A 103 -35.20 -28.62 2.92
CA LEU A 103 -36.21 -28.88 1.86
C LEU A 103 -36.76 -27.57 1.26
N GLY A 104 -36.92 -26.54 2.06
CA GLY A 104 -37.52 -25.27 1.62
C GLY A 104 -36.70 -24.47 0.62
N LYS A 105 -35.36 -24.76 0.53
CA LYS A 105 -34.46 -24.14 -0.46
C LYS A 105 -34.66 -22.62 -0.64
N ALA A 106 -34.94 -21.91 0.45
CA ALA A 106 -35.26 -20.48 0.41
C ALA A 106 -34.17 -19.63 -0.31
N CYS A 107 -32.91 -20.02 -0.17
CA CYS A 107 -31.80 -19.35 -0.85
C CYS A 107 -31.88 -19.52 -2.38
N ILE A 108 -32.26 -20.69 -2.87
CA ILE A 108 -32.42 -20.99 -4.31
C ILE A 108 -33.61 -20.18 -4.85
N ASN A 109 -34.75 -20.22 -4.14
CA ASN A 109 -35.97 -19.53 -4.55
C ASN A 109 -35.79 -18.00 -4.54
N ALA A 110 -34.92 -17.44 -3.65
CA ALA A 110 -34.60 -16.03 -3.61
C ALA A 110 -33.65 -15.58 -4.72
N CYS A 111 -32.95 -16.51 -5.39
CA CYS A 111 -31.98 -16.17 -6.41
C CYS A 111 -32.62 -15.98 -7.78
N LYS A 112 -32.86 -14.73 -8.20
CA LYS A 112 -33.42 -14.43 -9.52
C LYS A 112 -32.48 -14.73 -10.70
N PHE A 113 -31.22 -14.99 -10.43
CA PHE A 113 -30.17 -15.20 -11.44
C PHE A 113 -29.84 -16.70 -11.65
N GLY A 114 -30.50 -17.60 -10.92
CA GLY A 114 -30.21 -19.01 -10.99
C GLY A 114 -28.76 -19.39 -10.61
N ALA A 115 -28.12 -18.56 -9.78
CA ALA A 115 -26.74 -18.77 -9.39
C ALA A 115 -26.57 -19.79 -8.24
N ILE A 116 -27.66 -20.31 -7.66
CA ILE A 116 -27.59 -21.23 -6.54
C ILE A 116 -28.19 -22.56 -6.93
N GLU A 117 -27.40 -23.61 -6.78
CA GLU A 117 -27.78 -24.98 -7.11
C GLU A 117 -27.77 -25.87 -5.86
N PRO A 118 -28.68 -26.86 -5.76
CA PRO A 118 -28.64 -27.80 -4.66
C PRO A 118 -27.48 -28.77 -4.86
N GLY A 119 -26.65 -28.92 -3.84
CA GLY A 119 -25.61 -29.96 -3.83
C GLY A 119 -26.04 -31.17 -3.00
N ARG A 120 -25.18 -32.16 -2.89
CA ARG A 120 -25.43 -33.38 -2.14
C ARG A 120 -25.57 -33.15 -0.64
N THR A 121 -24.69 -32.35 -0.08
CA THR A 121 -24.63 -32.03 1.37
C THR A 121 -25.01 -30.60 1.69
N ARG A 122 -24.75 -29.68 0.78
CA ARG A 122 -25.04 -28.23 0.89
C ARG A 122 -25.30 -27.63 -0.49
N SER A 123 -26.00 -26.50 -0.52
CA SER A 123 -26.15 -25.72 -1.75
C SER A 123 -24.81 -25.16 -2.22
N HIS A 124 -24.70 -24.87 -3.50
CA HIS A 124 -23.52 -24.27 -4.12
C HIS A 124 -23.89 -22.96 -4.81
N ILE A 125 -23.00 -21.96 -4.77
CA ILE A 125 -23.17 -20.68 -5.47
C ILE A 125 -22.17 -20.64 -6.63
N ASP A 126 -22.71 -20.53 -7.84
CA ASP A 126 -21.91 -20.29 -9.05
C ASP A 126 -21.51 -18.81 -9.09
N SER A 127 -20.23 -18.55 -8.91
CA SER A 127 -19.66 -17.19 -8.90
C SER A 127 -19.81 -16.47 -10.24
N THR A 128 -19.89 -17.21 -11.36
CA THR A 128 -20.02 -16.62 -12.70
C THR A 128 -21.41 -16.06 -12.95
N LYS A 129 -22.43 -16.67 -12.34
CA LYS A 129 -23.84 -16.22 -12.43
C LYS A 129 -24.22 -15.26 -11.30
N CYS A 130 -23.48 -15.26 -10.19
CA CYS A 130 -23.79 -14.47 -9.01
C CYS A 130 -23.62 -12.97 -9.27
N LYS A 131 -24.67 -12.19 -8.97
CA LYS A 131 -24.67 -10.72 -9.05
C LYS A 131 -24.49 -10.04 -7.69
N GLU A 132 -24.03 -10.78 -6.67
CA GLU A 132 -23.69 -10.27 -5.34
C GLU A 132 -24.80 -9.46 -4.63
N CYS A 133 -26.05 -9.74 -4.93
CA CYS A 133 -27.21 -8.98 -4.43
C CYS A 133 -27.62 -9.29 -2.96
N GLY A 134 -27.05 -10.34 -2.35
CA GLY A 134 -27.27 -10.71 -0.95
C GLY A 134 -28.61 -11.34 -0.60
N LYS A 135 -29.58 -11.45 -1.51
CA LYS A 135 -30.93 -11.95 -1.22
C LYS A 135 -30.95 -13.37 -0.68
N CYS A 136 -30.04 -14.23 -1.16
CA CYS A 136 -29.90 -15.61 -0.69
C CYS A 136 -29.42 -15.69 0.77
N ALA A 137 -28.52 -14.80 1.18
CA ALA A 137 -28.06 -14.73 2.57
C ALA A 137 -29.19 -14.30 3.51
N GLN A 138 -29.96 -13.29 3.10
CA GLN A 138 -31.11 -12.80 3.86
C GLN A 138 -32.24 -13.86 3.98
N ALA A 139 -32.43 -14.67 2.94
CA ALA A 139 -33.47 -15.69 2.90
C ALA A 139 -33.08 -16.96 3.67
N CYS A 140 -31.82 -17.16 4.02
CA CYS A 140 -31.36 -18.37 4.68
C CYS A 140 -31.68 -18.36 6.18
N PRO A 141 -32.57 -19.26 6.68
CA PRO A 141 -32.94 -19.28 8.11
C PRO A 141 -31.80 -19.76 9.03
N TYR A 142 -30.77 -20.38 8.45
CA TYR A 142 -29.61 -20.89 9.19
C TYR A 142 -28.40 -19.95 9.14
N ASN A 143 -28.51 -18.79 8.51
CA ASN A 143 -27.39 -17.89 8.25
C ASN A 143 -26.17 -18.60 7.63
N ALA A 144 -26.45 -19.59 6.78
CA ALA A 144 -25.43 -20.45 6.20
C ALA A 144 -24.77 -19.87 4.94
N ILE A 145 -25.09 -18.64 4.55
CA ILE A 145 -24.50 -17.97 3.41
C ILE A 145 -23.77 -16.73 3.93
N ALA A 146 -22.44 -16.80 3.88
CA ALA A 146 -21.57 -15.72 4.33
C ALA A 146 -21.21 -14.78 3.18
N HIS A 147 -21.17 -13.48 3.47
CA HIS A 147 -20.60 -12.48 2.58
C HIS A 147 -19.11 -12.34 2.89
N LEU A 148 -18.27 -12.80 1.99
CA LEU A 148 -16.82 -12.77 2.12
C LEU A 148 -16.27 -11.75 1.14
N GLN A 149 -16.00 -10.54 1.63
CA GLN A 149 -15.32 -9.53 0.83
C GLN A 149 -13.83 -9.56 1.12
N ARG A 150 -13.00 -9.53 0.06
CA ARG A 150 -11.55 -9.46 0.24
C ARG A 150 -11.19 -8.19 1.00
N PRO A 151 -10.33 -8.27 2.04
CA PRO A 151 -9.99 -7.11 2.86
C PRO A 151 -9.45 -5.92 2.08
N CYS A 152 -8.67 -6.15 1.02
CA CYS A 152 -8.16 -5.08 0.16
C CYS A 152 -9.29 -4.32 -0.54
N LYS A 153 -10.29 -5.01 -1.09
CA LYS A 153 -11.46 -4.38 -1.74
C LYS A 153 -12.34 -3.68 -0.72
N ALA A 154 -12.62 -4.33 0.41
CA ALA A 154 -13.44 -3.76 1.49
C ALA A 154 -12.83 -2.47 2.08
N SER A 155 -11.51 -2.35 2.09
CA SER A 155 -10.80 -1.19 2.62
C SER A 155 -10.63 -0.04 1.61
N CYS A 156 -10.88 -0.29 0.31
CA CYS A 156 -10.68 0.72 -0.72
C CYS A 156 -11.80 1.77 -0.71
N PRO A 157 -11.50 3.05 -0.39
CA PRO A 157 -12.53 4.07 -0.25
C PRO A 157 -13.11 4.53 -1.60
N VAL A 158 -12.45 4.20 -2.71
CA VAL A 158 -12.80 4.65 -4.07
C VAL A 158 -13.09 3.51 -5.03
N ASP A 159 -13.24 2.29 -4.51
CA ASP A 159 -13.54 1.06 -5.29
C ASP A 159 -12.59 0.85 -6.50
N ALA A 160 -11.31 1.16 -6.32
CA ALA A 160 -10.27 1.01 -7.34
C ALA A 160 -9.76 -0.44 -7.48
N ILE A 161 -10.34 -1.41 -6.75
CA ILE A 161 -9.86 -2.79 -6.71
C ILE A 161 -10.83 -3.73 -7.42
N SER A 162 -10.33 -4.40 -8.44
CA SER A 162 -11.00 -5.46 -9.19
C SER A 162 -10.15 -6.75 -9.19
N TYR A 163 -10.56 -7.74 -9.95
CA TYR A 163 -9.87 -9.03 -10.09
C TYR A 163 -9.78 -9.42 -11.55
N ASN A 164 -8.66 -10.01 -11.94
CA ASN A 164 -8.51 -10.60 -13.26
C ASN A 164 -9.16 -12.00 -13.34
N GLU A 165 -9.06 -12.64 -14.51
CA GLU A 165 -9.59 -13.99 -14.77
C GLU A 165 -9.02 -15.08 -13.84
N TYR A 166 -7.81 -14.88 -13.30
CA TYR A 166 -7.17 -15.78 -12.33
C TYR A 166 -7.51 -15.42 -10.87
N GLY A 167 -8.40 -14.45 -10.65
CA GLY A 167 -8.76 -13.99 -9.32
C GLY A 167 -7.68 -13.17 -8.61
N ILE A 168 -6.63 -12.75 -9.31
CA ILE A 168 -5.59 -11.88 -8.76
C ILE A 168 -6.11 -10.44 -8.73
N THR A 169 -5.80 -9.73 -7.66
CA THR A 169 -6.15 -8.31 -7.49
C THR A 169 -5.52 -7.45 -8.58
N VAL A 170 -6.35 -6.59 -9.18
CA VAL A 170 -5.93 -5.53 -10.11
C VAL A 170 -6.34 -4.18 -9.52
N ILE A 171 -5.43 -3.23 -9.58
CA ILE A 171 -5.64 -1.87 -9.09
C ILE A 171 -5.83 -0.95 -10.30
N ASP A 172 -6.97 -0.28 -10.34
CA ASP A 172 -7.31 0.72 -11.34
C ASP A 172 -6.63 2.06 -10.96
N GLU A 173 -5.59 2.43 -11.68
CA GLU A 173 -4.79 3.62 -11.39
C GLU A 173 -5.55 4.93 -11.65
N GLU A 174 -6.54 4.93 -12.53
CA GLU A 174 -7.37 6.10 -12.77
C GLU A 174 -8.22 6.44 -11.55
N LYS A 175 -8.69 5.40 -10.82
CA LYS A 175 -9.45 5.56 -9.58
C LYS A 175 -8.58 5.62 -8.34
N CYS A 176 -7.43 4.95 -8.35
CA CYS A 176 -6.58 4.81 -7.17
C CYS A 176 -6.06 6.16 -6.69
N ILE A 177 -6.31 6.48 -5.42
CA ILE A 177 -5.80 7.68 -4.74
C ILE A 177 -4.48 7.45 -4.02
N ARG A 178 -3.88 6.26 -4.14
CA ARG A 178 -2.59 5.86 -3.56
C ARG A 178 -2.50 6.02 -2.04
N CYS A 179 -3.59 5.82 -1.32
CA CYS A 179 -3.66 5.96 0.14
C CYS A 179 -3.01 4.80 0.93
N GLY A 180 -2.61 3.71 0.29
CA GLY A 180 -1.96 2.56 0.92
C GLY A 180 -2.86 1.66 1.78
N LYS A 181 -4.15 1.94 1.96
CA LYS A 181 -5.05 1.15 2.82
C LYS A 181 -5.07 -0.34 2.48
N CYS A 182 -5.05 -0.68 1.19
CA CYS A 182 -5.04 -2.06 0.71
C CYS A 182 -3.76 -2.82 1.12
N ILE A 183 -2.62 -2.13 1.27
CA ILE A 183 -1.36 -2.73 1.73
C ILE A 183 -1.49 -3.22 3.17
N HIS A 184 -2.06 -2.36 4.04
CA HIS A 184 -2.24 -2.69 5.46
C HIS A 184 -3.37 -3.68 5.72
N SER A 185 -4.39 -3.70 4.85
CA SER A 185 -5.54 -4.58 5.02
C SER A 185 -5.32 -6.00 4.50
N CYS A 186 -4.28 -6.24 3.69
CA CYS A 186 -4.02 -7.55 3.11
C CYS A 186 -3.36 -8.49 4.12
N PRO A 187 -4.05 -9.53 4.64
CA PRO A 187 -3.47 -10.44 5.63
C PRO A 187 -2.35 -11.33 5.06
N PHE A 188 -2.28 -11.45 3.74
CA PHE A 188 -1.24 -12.20 3.05
C PHE A 188 -0.04 -11.33 2.66
N GLY A 189 -0.13 -10.01 2.88
CA GLY A 189 0.87 -9.08 2.42
C GLY A 189 1.10 -9.12 0.91
N ALA A 190 0.08 -9.51 0.14
CA ALA A 190 0.15 -9.61 -1.31
C ALA A 190 0.21 -8.25 -2.01
N ILE A 191 -0.08 -7.17 -1.31
CA ILE A 191 0.03 -5.81 -1.84
C ILE A 191 1.17 -5.11 -1.14
N GLY A 192 2.04 -4.47 -1.90
CA GLY A 192 3.19 -3.73 -1.40
C GLY A 192 3.46 -2.50 -2.25
N SER A 193 4.36 -1.64 -1.79
CA SER A 193 4.87 -0.51 -2.57
C SER A 193 6.29 -0.78 -3.06
N LYS A 194 6.65 -0.18 -4.19
CA LYS A 194 8.05 -0.03 -4.58
C LYS A 194 8.79 0.78 -3.53
N THR A 195 10.07 0.49 -3.32
CA THR A 195 10.94 1.28 -2.46
C THR A 195 12.12 1.81 -3.26
N PHE A 196 12.74 2.85 -2.76
CA PHE A 196 13.91 3.46 -3.41
C PHE A 196 15.21 3.25 -2.61
N ILE A 197 15.21 2.26 -1.69
CA ILE A 197 16.33 2.01 -0.78
C ILE A 197 17.65 1.77 -1.54
N VAL A 198 17.61 1.05 -2.65
CA VAL A 198 18.79 0.78 -3.48
C VAL A 198 19.30 2.07 -4.11
N SER A 199 18.41 2.86 -4.72
CA SER A 199 18.78 4.14 -5.35
C SER A 199 19.36 5.14 -4.34
N VAL A 200 18.85 5.15 -3.10
CA VAL A 200 19.41 5.95 -1.99
C VAL A 200 20.83 5.52 -1.67
N ILE A 201 21.03 4.21 -1.48
CA ILE A 201 22.36 3.66 -1.15
C ILE A 201 23.36 3.95 -2.27
N GLU A 202 22.95 3.78 -3.53
CA GLU A 202 23.80 4.08 -4.70
C GLU A 202 24.15 5.57 -4.77
N ALA A 203 23.20 6.47 -4.49
CA ALA A 203 23.44 7.91 -4.46
C ALA A 203 24.45 8.29 -3.35
N ILE A 204 24.33 7.73 -2.17
CA ILE A 204 25.27 7.95 -1.05
C ILE A 204 26.66 7.43 -1.43
N LYS A 205 26.75 6.21 -1.97
CA LYS A 205 28.03 5.61 -2.41
C LYS A 205 28.69 6.41 -3.55
N ALA A 206 27.89 7.06 -4.38
CA ALA A 206 28.37 7.96 -5.44
C ALA A 206 28.81 9.33 -4.92
N GLY A 207 28.76 9.57 -3.61
CA GLY A 207 29.15 10.85 -2.97
C GLY A 207 28.22 12.01 -3.28
N LYS A 208 26.94 11.73 -3.61
CA LYS A 208 25.92 12.76 -3.79
C LYS A 208 25.47 13.31 -2.44
N HIS A 209 25.08 14.59 -2.40
CA HIS A 209 24.51 15.23 -1.20
C HIS A 209 23.08 14.70 -0.96
N VAL A 210 22.97 13.57 -0.31
CA VAL A 210 21.66 12.95 -0.02
C VAL A 210 21.17 13.41 1.34
N TYR A 211 19.98 14.01 1.37
CA TYR A 211 19.33 14.48 2.60
C TYR A 211 18.19 13.53 2.97
N ALA A 212 18.09 13.22 4.26
CA ALA A 212 16.96 12.48 4.80
C ALA A 212 15.95 13.43 5.44
N MET A 213 14.68 13.06 5.38
CA MET A 213 13.63 13.75 6.10
C MET A 213 12.59 12.76 6.61
N ALA A 214 11.99 13.02 7.77
CA ALA A 214 10.92 12.21 8.32
C ALA A 214 9.83 13.07 8.96
N ALA A 215 8.61 12.59 8.90
CA ALA A 215 7.47 13.23 9.57
C ALA A 215 7.59 13.06 11.10
N PRO A 216 7.06 14.00 11.91
CA PRO A 216 7.04 13.89 13.37
C PRO A 216 6.40 12.60 13.89
N ALA A 217 5.48 12.01 13.12
CA ALA A 217 4.82 10.74 13.45
C ALA A 217 5.77 9.54 13.57
N THR A 218 7.04 9.66 13.12
CA THR A 218 8.06 8.61 13.30
C THR A 218 8.65 8.61 14.70
N GLU A 219 8.53 9.71 15.45
CA GLU A 219 8.99 9.80 16.82
C GLU A 219 8.25 8.79 17.72
N GLY A 220 9.00 8.07 18.53
CA GLY A 220 8.44 7.04 19.42
C GLY A 220 8.04 5.71 18.78
N GLN A 221 8.05 5.55 17.45
CA GLN A 221 7.71 4.27 16.81
C GLN A 221 8.71 3.14 17.12
N PHE A 222 9.95 3.47 17.42
CA PHE A 222 11.02 2.53 17.79
C PHE A 222 11.32 2.52 19.30
N GLY A 223 10.41 3.08 20.10
CA GLY A 223 10.54 3.22 21.56
C GLY A 223 10.52 4.68 22.00
N ALA A 224 10.09 4.91 23.23
CA ALA A 224 9.92 6.28 23.76
C ALA A 224 11.23 7.08 23.82
N ASP A 225 12.37 6.41 23.89
CA ASP A 225 13.70 7.04 23.97
C ASP A 225 14.27 7.42 22.59
N ILE A 226 13.61 7.01 21.49
CA ILE A 226 14.05 7.29 20.13
C ILE A 226 13.41 8.59 19.63
N THR A 227 14.15 9.67 19.77
CA THR A 227 13.74 11.02 19.36
C THR A 227 14.19 11.35 17.94
N MET A 228 13.72 12.49 17.39
CA MET A 228 14.17 13.01 16.10
C MET A 228 15.69 13.31 16.10
N ALA A 229 16.29 13.62 17.26
CA ALA A 229 17.74 13.78 17.40
C ALA A 229 18.48 12.45 17.22
N SER A 230 17.92 11.34 17.72
CA SER A 230 18.45 9.99 17.50
C SER A 230 18.38 9.61 16.02
N TRP A 231 17.29 9.95 15.34
CA TRP A 231 17.13 9.80 13.90
C TRP A 231 18.21 10.57 13.13
N LYS A 232 18.41 11.84 13.44
CA LYS A 232 19.43 12.66 12.79
C LYS A 232 20.82 12.04 12.91
N LYS A 233 21.18 11.56 14.10
CA LYS A 233 22.46 10.88 14.33
C LYS A 233 22.58 9.61 13.48
N ALA A 234 21.57 8.75 13.51
CA ALA A 234 21.56 7.50 12.75
C ALA A 234 21.68 7.75 11.23
N MET A 235 20.94 8.73 10.68
CA MET A 235 21.02 9.05 9.26
C MET A 235 22.42 9.58 8.87
N LYS A 236 23.05 10.39 9.71
CA LYS A 236 24.44 10.81 9.46
C LYS A 236 25.44 9.68 9.50
N GLU A 237 25.27 8.71 10.40
CA GLU A 237 26.11 7.51 10.47
C GLU A 237 25.90 6.61 9.22
N LEU A 238 24.73 6.65 8.61
CA LEU A 238 24.43 5.97 7.34
C LEU A 238 24.97 6.69 6.11
N GLY A 239 25.54 7.91 6.27
CA GLY A 239 26.17 8.65 5.17
C GLY A 239 25.26 9.68 4.50
N PHE A 240 24.10 10.00 5.08
CA PHE A 240 23.33 11.16 4.64
C PHE A 240 24.02 12.47 5.05
N GLU A 241 23.93 13.50 4.20
CA GLU A 241 24.48 14.82 4.45
C GLU A 241 23.87 15.47 5.69
N ASP A 242 22.54 15.49 5.76
CA ASP A 242 21.80 15.90 6.96
C ASP A 242 20.40 15.27 7.02
N PHE A 243 19.71 15.55 8.12
CA PHE A 243 18.36 15.09 8.40
C PHE A 243 17.46 16.24 8.81
N TYR A 244 16.27 16.33 8.24
CA TYR A 244 15.27 17.34 8.52
C TYR A 244 13.98 16.75 9.08
N ASP A 245 13.46 17.37 10.13
CA ASP A 245 12.10 17.12 10.62
C ASP A 245 11.09 17.82 9.70
N VAL A 246 10.17 17.07 9.12
CA VAL A 246 9.10 17.59 8.24
C VAL A 246 8.09 18.45 9.02
N GLY A 247 8.09 18.41 10.36
CA GLY A 247 7.35 19.35 11.20
C GLY A 247 7.62 20.81 10.84
N LEU A 248 8.88 21.15 10.51
CA LEU A 248 9.23 22.46 9.98
C LEU A 248 8.43 22.83 8.72
N GLY A 249 8.29 21.89 7.81
CA GLY A 249 7.45 22.07 6.62
C GLY A 249 5.98 22.22 6.95
N GLY A 250 5.51 21.53 8.01
CA GLY A 250 4.15 21.68 8.54
C GLY A 250 3.89 23.12 9.00
N ASP A 251 4.80 23.70 9.76
CA ASP A 251 4.71 25.09 10.21
C ASP A 251 4.71 26.07 9.03
N MET A 252 5.58 25.84 8.05
CA MET A 252 5.63 26.67 6.82
C MET A 252 4.31 26.60 6.05
N THR A 253 3.80 25.39 5.80
CA THR A 253 2.53 25.23 5.06
C THR A 253 1.35 25.81 5.83
N ALA A 254 1.30 25.63 7.15
CA ALA A 254 0.25 26.20 7.99
C ALA A 254 0.22 27.73 7.93
N ALA A 255 1.39 28.36 7.92
CA ALA A 255 1.47 29.84 7.81
C ALA A 255 0.92 30.35 6.46
N TYR A 256 1.24 29.67 5.34
CA TYR A 256 0.71 30.03 4.03
C TYR A 256 -0.78 29.72 3.89
N GLU A 257 -1.22 28.55 4.35
CA GLU A 257 -2.64 28.17 4.34
C GLU A 257 -3.49 29.15 5.17
N ALA A 258 -2.99 29.63 6.32
CA ALA A 258 -3.70 30.58 7.14
C ALA A 258 -3.99 31.89 6.39
N GLN A 259 -3.06 32.37 5.55
CA GLN A 259 -3.26 33.56 4.71
C GLN A 259 -4.32 33.30 3.64
N GLU A 260 -4.19 32.16 2.91
CA GLU A 260 -5.13 31.75 1.89
C GLU A 260 -6.55 31.58 2.46
N TRP A 261 -6.67 31.01 3.66
CA TRP A 261 -7.96 30.85 4.34
C TRP A 261 -8.56 32.20 4.77
N ALA A 262 -7.74 33.12 5.27
CA ALA A 262 -8.21 34.46 5.65
C ALA A 262 -8.75 35.24 4.47
N GLU A 263 -8.13 35.11 3.29
CA GLU A 263 -8.59 35.74 2.04
C GLU A 263 -9.89 35.09 1.55
N ALA A 264 -9.92 33.77 1.48
CA ALA A 264 -11.10 33.02 1.06
C ALA A 264 -12.32 33.27 1.96
N TYR A 265 -12.09 33.39 3.27
CA TYR A 265 -13.16 33.70 4.23
C TYR A 265 -13.79 35.06 3.98
N LYS A 266 -12.97 36.09 3.66
CA LYS A 266 -13.48 37.45 3.30
C LYS A 266 -14.35 37.41 2.05
N GLU A 267 -14.06 36.49 1.12
CA GLU A 267 -14.80 36.30 -0.11
C GLU A 267 -16.00 35.32 0.04
N GLY A 268 -16.23 34.80 1.23
CA GLY A 268 -17.29 33.80 1.49
C GLY A 268 -17.01 32.42 0.85
N LYS A 269 -15.76 32.16 0.45
CA LYS A 269 -15.33 30.89 -0.14
C LYS A 269 -14.91 29.88 0.94
N LYS A 270 -15.04 28.60 0.62
CA LYS A 270 -14.57 27.50 1.47
C LYS A 270 -13.21 27.04 0.99
N LYS A 271 -12.32 26.72 1.93
CA LYS A 271 -11.02 26.13 1.64
C LYS A 271 -10.80 24.87 2.50
N VAL A 272 -10.05 23.91 1.97
CA VAL A 272 -9.55 22.72 2.65
C VAL A 272 -8.06 22.59 2.44
N THR A 273 -7.39 21.93 3.37
CA THR A 273 -5.93 21.74 3.32
C THR A 273 -5.48 20.87 2.14
N SER A 274 -4.24 21.01 1.72
CA SER A 274 -3.61 20.22 0.65
C SER A 274 -2.44 19.35 1.16
N CYS A 275 -2.24 19.23 2.47
CA CYS A 275 -1.09 18.55 3.04
C CYS A 275 -1.04 17.03 2.77
N CYS A 276 -2.19 16.39 2.51
CA CYS A 276 -2.28 14.95 2.24
C CYS A 276 -2.46 14.67 0.75
N PRO A 277 -1.48 14.11 0.03
CA PRO A 277 -1.57 13.79 -1.40
C PRO A 277 -2.73 12.85 -1.74
N ALA A 278 -3.00 11.86 -0.89
CA ALA A 278 -4.14 10.96 -1.11
C ALA A 278 -5.49 11.70 -1.08
N PHE A 279 -5.64 12.69 -0.18
CA PHE A 279 -6.83 13.54 -0.15
C PHE A 279 -6.94 14.40 -1.41
N VAL A 280 -5.85 15.02 -1.84
CA VAL A 280 -5.84 15.83 -3.07
C VAL A 280 -6.17 14.99 -4.30
N ASN A 281 -5.62 13.77 -4.39
CA ASN A 281 -5.94 12.83 -5.46
C ASN A 281 -7.41 12.38 -5.41
N MET A 282 -7.96 12.19 -4.21
CA MET A 282 -9.39 11.90 -4.05
C MET A 282 -10.25 13.03 -4.61
N VAL A 283 -9.94 14.28 -4.25
CA VAL A 283 -10.68 15.44 -4.77
C VAL A 283 -10.54 15.52 -6.29
N ARG A 284 -9.32 15.49 -6.82
CA ARG A 284 -9.06 15.63 -8.26
C ARG A 284 -9.72 14.55 -9.11
N LYS A 285 -9.71 13.29 -8.65
CA LYS A 285 -10.21 12.15 -9.43
C LYS A 285 -11.70 11.90 -9.25
N HIS A 286 -12.25 12.16 -8.05
CA HIS A 286 -13.60 11.74 -7.69
C HIS A 286 -14.56 12.90 -7.39
N TYR A 287 -14.02 14.11 -7.11
CA TYR A 287 -14.80 15.29 -6.75
C TYR A 287 -14.22 16.55 -7.42
N PRO A 288 -14.03 16.54 -8.77
CA PRO A 288 -13.34 17.63 -9.47
C PRO A 288 -14.02 19.00 -9.27
N GLU A 289 -15.30 19.01 -8.96
CA GLU A 289 -16.06 20.23 -8.63
C GLU A 289 -15.60 20.91 -7.33
N LEU A 290 -14.88 20.18 -6.47
CA LEU A 290 -14.30 20.69 -5.21
C LEU A 290 -12.82 21.09 -5.35
N ALA A 291 -12.24 20.96 -6.55
CA ALA A 291 -10.80 21.21 -6.76
C ALA A 291 -10.39 22.63 -6.35
N ASP A 292 -11.24 23.62 -6.63
CA ASP A 292 -10.99 25.04 -6.27
C ASP A 292 -11.04 25.31 -4.76
N CYS A 293 -11.63 24.38 -3.99
CA CYS A 293 -11.64 24.46 -2.54
C CYS A 293 -10.31 23.96 -1.92
N VAL A 294 -9.50 23.19 -2.64
CA VAL A 294 -8.22 22.69 -2.12
C VAL A 294 -7.22 23.83 -2.09
N SER A 295 -6.45 23.93 -0.99
CA SER A 295 -5.35 24.88 -0.86
C SER A 295 -4.33 24.68 -1.99
N THR A 296 -3.76 25.77 -2.45
CA THR A 296 -2.69 25.79 -3.45
C THR A 296 -1.30 25.55 -2.83
N THR A 297 -1.23 25.49 -1.51
CA THR A 297 0.01 25.26 -0.77
C THR A 297 0.54 23.84 -1.03
N VAL A 298 1.85 23.73 -1.16
CA VAL A 298 2.51 22.44 -1.33
C VAL A 298 2.48 21.62 -0.02
N SER A 299 2.72 20.32 -0.11
CA SER A 299 2.81 19.48 1.08
C SER A 299 4.00 19.90 1.98
N PRO A 300 3.94 19.60 3.30
CA PRO A 300 5.04 19.87 4.22
C PRO A 300 6.39 19.32 3.73
N MET A 301 6.38 18.14 3.15
CA MET A 301 7.56 17.48 2.59
C MET A 301 8.14 18.27 1.41
N CYS A 302 7.30 18.72 0.49
CA CYS A 302 7.71 19.57 -0.63
C CYS A 302 8.25 20.94 -0.14
N ALA A 303 7.66 21.51 0.91
CA ALA A 303 8.16 22.77 1.48
C ALA A 303 9.59 22.63 2.03
N VAL A 304 9.86 21.55 2.80
CA VAL A 304 11.22 21.25 3.28
C VAL A 304 12.17 20.96 2.13
N SER A 305 11.72 20.24 1.11
CA SER A 305 12.52 19.94 -0.08
C SER A 305 12.97 21.20 -0.82
N ARG A 306 12.05 22.14 -1.01
CA ARG A 306 12.36 23.44 -1.62
C ARG A 306 13.34 24.24 -0.76
N LEU A 307 13.21 24.18 0.57
CA LEU A 307 14.15 24.80 1.50
C LEU A 307 15.55 24.19 1.38
N ILE A 308 15.66 22.87 1.31
CA ILE A 308 16.93 22.16 1.13
C ILE A 308 17.55 22.55 -0.21
N LYS A 309 16.78 22.48 -1.30
CA LYS A 309 17.26 22.88 -2.64
C LYS A 309 17.69 24.33 -2.74
N ALA A 310 17.06 25.24 -1.99
CA ALA A 310 17.48 26.64 -1.92
C ALA A 310 18.82 26.83 -1.18
N ARG A 311 19.15 25.92 -0.24
CA ARG A 311 20.42 25.94 0.50
C ARG A 311 21.53 25.18 -0.21
N ASP A 312 21.19 24.08 -0.83
CA ASP A 312 22.08 23.20 -1.57
C ASP A 312 21.40 22.79 -2.90
N PRO A 313 21.71 23.49 -4.01
CA PRO A 313 21.15 23.19 -5.33
C PRO A 313 21.49 21.78 -5.83
N GLU A 314 22.61 21.20 -5.38
CA GLU A 314 23.06 19.85 -5.75
C GLU A 314 22.41 18.75 -4.89
N ALA A 315 21.58 19.12 -3.90
CA ALA A 315 20.92 18.17 -3.02
C ALA A 315 20.17 17.10 -3.82
N CYS A 316 20.42 15.85 -3.51
CA CYS A 316 19.65 14.72 -3.97
C CYS A 316 18.55 14.42 -2.93
N LEU A 317 17.31 14.57 -3.34
CA LEU A 317 16.15 14.40 -2.48
C LEU A 317 15.41 13.15 -2.90
N LEU A 318 15.27 12.19 -2.00
CA LEU A 318 14.42 11.02 -2.15
C LEU A 318 13.30 11.12 -1.14
N TYR A 319 12.09 11.15 -1.66
CA TYR A 319 10.89 11.21 -0.84
C TYR A 319 10.47 9.81 -0.46
N THR A 320 10.42 9.54 0.83
CA THR A 320 9.85 8.33 1.39
C THR A 320 8.54 8.68 2.08
N SER A 321 7.49 8.89 1.30
CA SER A 321 6.14 9.02 1.82
C SER A 321 5.34 7.81 1.40
N ASP A 322 4.52 7.26 2.29
CA ASP A 322 3.50 6.27 1.95
C ASP A 322 2.48 6.80 0.94
N ALA A 323 2.41 8.12 0.79
CA ALA A 323 1.67 8.82 -0.24
C ALA A 323 2.60 9.08 -1.43
N ALA A 324 2.66 8.14 -2.34
CA ALA A 324 3.60 8.07 -3.46
C ALA A 324 3.56 9.23 -4.49
N ASP A 325 2.77 10.26 -4.26
CA ASP A 325 2.46 11.29 -5.27
C ASP A 325 3.09 12.66 -5.04
N ASP A 326 3.88 12.85 -3.98
CA ASP A 326 4.60 14.12 -3.81
C ASP A 326 5.65 14.35 -4.91
N LEU A 327 6.05 13.28 -5.62
CA LEU A 327 6.97 13.37 -6.76
C LEU A 327 6.38 14.14 -7.97
N THR A 328 5.06 14.19 -8.13
CA THR A 328 4.40 14.89 -9.23
C THR A 328 4.19 16.38 -8.97
N ARG A 329 4.53 16.87 -7.77
CA ARG A 329 4.37 18.27 -7.35
C ARG A 329 5.69 19.05 -7.29
N VAL A 330 6.81 18.41 -7.61
CA VAL A 330 8.13 19.04 -7.66
C VAL A 330 8.47 19.35 -9.12
N ASP A 331 7.81 20.37 -9.67
CA ASP A 331 8.25 21.07 -10.88
C ASP A 331 8.87 22.41 -10.50
#